data_e416976b145d124fb524d79270273a5c
#
_entry.id   e416976b145d124fb524d79270273a5c
#
_cell.length_a   1.000
_cell.length_b   1.000
_cell.length_c   1.000
_cell.angle_alpha   90.00
_cell.angle_beta   90.00
_cell.angle_gamma   90.00
#
_symmetry.space_group_name_H-M   'P 1'
#
loop_
_entity.id
_entity.type
_entity.pdbx_description
1 polymer ?
#
loop_
_entity_poly.entity_id
_entity_poly.type
_entity_poly.pdbx_seq_one_letter_code
_entity_poly.pdbx_strand_id
1 'polypeptide(L)'
;MRNPHWFDVVVGSNLFGDILSDLGPAVTGTIGIAPSANLNSKREFPSMLEPVHGSAPDIAGQGIASPIGQVWSGAMMLEHLGQAATTVLHAIETVVQSGPCT
;
A
#
# COMPACT_ATOMS: atom_id res chain seq x y z
N MET A 1 -1.13 4.88 18.98
CA MET A 1 -0.34 5.67 18.03
C MET A 1 -0.48 7.19 18.28
N ARG A 2 -0.01 7.67 19.43
CA ARG A 2 -0.04 9.11 19.73
C ARG A 2 1.04 9.89 18.99
N ASN A 3 2.20 9.26 18.76
CA ASN A 3 3.36 9.92 18.17
C ASN A 3 4.01 8.97 17.14
N PRO A 4 3.41 8.78 15.96
CA PRO A 4 3.92 7.84 14.94
C PRO A 4 5.32 8.23 14.45
N HIS A 5 5.64 9.52 14.44
CA HIS A 5 6.94 10.07 14.02
C HIS A 5 8.12 9.72 14.95
N TRP A 6 7.88 9.05 16.07
CA TRP A 6 8.95 8.58 16.96
C TRP A 6 9.55 7.25 16.52
N PHE A 7 8.92 6.57 15.56
CA PHE A 7 9.28 5.23 15.15
C PHE A 7 9.74 5.21 13.70
N ASP A 8 10.97 4.79 13.46
CA ASP A 8 11.49 4.52 12.12
C ASP A 8 11.23 3.08 11.70
N VAL A 9 11.30 2.15 12.66
CA VAL A 9 11.06 0.72 12.46
C VAL A 9 10.27 0.17 13.63
N VAL A 10 9.27 -0.65 13.33
CA VAL A 10 8.48 -1.37 14.34
C VAL A 10 8.65 -2.87 14.12
N VAL A 11 9.02 -3.59 15.18
CA VAL A 11 9.11 -5.06 15.17
C VAL A 11 7.95 -5.62 15.97
N GLY A 12 7.17 -6.48 15.36
CA GLY A 12 6.06 -7.19 15.99
C GLY A 12 6.02 -8.65 15.61
N SER A 13 5.32 -9.48 16.40
CA SER A 13 4.97 -10.83 15.95
C SER A 13 3.93 -10.74 14.84
N ASN A 14 3.74 -11.82 14.08
CA ASN A 14 2.86 -11.84 12.90
C ASN A 14 1.50 -11.19 13.16
N LEU A 15 0.78 -11.62 14.20
CA LEU A 15 -0.53 -11.05 14.55
C LEU A 15 -0.49 -9.54 14.81
N PHE A 16 0.50 -9.07 15.56
CA PHE A 16 0.62 -7.64 15.85
C PHE A 16 1.15 -6.83 14.67
N GLY A 17 1.97 -7.45 13.82
CA GLY A 17 2.42 -6.86 12.56
C GLY A 17 1.23 -6.53 11.66
N ASP A 18 0.33 -7.49 11.46
CA ASP A 18 -0.87 -7.32 10.64
C ASP A 18 -1.79 -6.23 11.21
N ILE A 19 -2.07 -6.25 12.51
CA ILE A 19 -2.90 -5.23 13.16
C ILE A 19 -2.30 -3.83 13.00
N LEU A 20 -1.00 -3.69 13.15
CA LEU A 20 -0.33 -2.38 13.10
C LEU A 20 -0.19 -1.88 11.66
N SER A 21 0.02 -2.76 10.69
CA SER A 21 0.09 -2.39 9.27
C SER A 21 -1.24 -1.86 8.73
N ASP A 22 -2.37 -2.42 9.21
CA ASP A 22 -3.70 -1.93 8.86
C ASP A 22 -4.08 -0.65 9.62
N LEU A 23 -3.69 -0.57 10.90
CA LEU A 23 -4.01 0.57 11.74
C LEU A 23 -3.35 1.87 11.24
N GLY A 24 -2.15 1.79 10.67
CA GLY A 24 -1.46 2.94 10.09
C GLY A 24 -2.31 3.65 9.03
N PRO A 25 -2.64 2.99 7.93
CA PRO A 25 -3.50 3.52 6.88
C PRO A 25 -4.91 3.90 7.36
N ALA A 26 -5.49 3.12 8.28
CA ALA A 26 -6.81 3.40 8.83
C ALA A 26 -6.87 4.74 9.58
N VAL A 27 -5.85 5.04 10.40
CA VAL A 27 -5.77 6.31 11.15
C VAL A 27 -5.60 7.52 10.23
N THR A 28 -4.92 7.36 9.11
CA THR A 28 -4.73 8.42 8.11
C THR A 28 -5.86 8.50 7.08
N GLY A 29 -6.85 7.61 7.15
CA GLY A 29 -7.96 7.55 6.19
C GLY A 29 -7.55 7.04 4.81
N THR A 30 -6.44 6.31 4.71
CA THR A 30 -5.84 5.90 3.43
C THR A 30 -5.91 4.39 3.15
N ILE A 31 -6.67 3.62 3.94
CA ILE A 31 -6.74 2.16 3.82
C ILE A 31 -7.14 1.70 2.40
N GLY A 32 -7.99 2.47 1.71
CA GLY A 32 -8.43 2.17 0.35
C GLY A 32 -7.39 2.42 -0.75
N ILE A 33 -6.27 3.07 -0.42
CA ILE A 33 -5.21 3.41 -1.37
C ILE A 33 -3.82 2.95 -0.93
N ALA A 34 -3.69 2.39 0.28
CA ALA A 34 -2.42 1.99 0.83
C ALA A 34 -1.91 0.68 0.19
N PRO A 35 -0.65 0.64 -0.25
CA PRO A 35 0.01 -0.59 -0.65
C PRO A 35 0.56 -1.33 0.57
N SER A 36 0.80 -2.63 0.42
CA SER A 36 1.49 -3.46 1.39
C SER A 36 2.48 -4.41 0.71
N ALA A 37 3.48 -4.86 1.46
CA ALA A 37 4.46 -5.81 0.97
C ALA A 37 5.03 -6.68 2.09
N ASN A 38 5.15 -7.97 1.81
CA ASN A 38 5.93 -8.92 2.58
C ASN A 38 7.18 -9.28 1.77
N LEU A 39 8.30 -8.62 2.10
CA LEU A 39 9.51 -8.70 1.29
C LEU A 39 10.53 -9.67 1.89
N ASN A 40 11.01 -10.61 1.06
CA ASN A 40 12.23 -11.36 1.35
C ASN A 40 13.43 -10.60 0.78
N SER A 41 14.13 -9.87 1.64
CA SER A 41 15.27 -9.03 1.26
C SER A 41 16.42 -9.84 0.65
N LYS A 42 16.57 -11.11 1.03
CA LYS A 42 17.58 -12.01 0.47
C LYS A 42 17.18 -12.64 -0.87
N ARG A 43 15.92 -12.53 -1.27
CA ARG A 43 15.35 -13.12 -2.48
C ARG A 43 15.53 -14.63 -2.60
N GLU A 44 15.68 -15.33 -1.48
CA GLU A 44 15.74 -16.79 -1.41
C GLU A 44 14.36 -17.44 -1.57
N PHE A 45 13.30 -16.70 -1.21
CA PHE A 45 11.90 -17.10 -1.28
C PHE A 45 11.08 -15.99 -1.96
N PRO A 46 9.88 -16.31 -2.46
CA PRO A 46 8.99 -15.31 -3.06
C PRO A 46 8.65 -14.17 -2.08
N SER A 47 8.54 -12.98 -2.61
CA SER A 47 7.93 -11.82 -1.96
C SER A 47 6.49 -11.67 -2.42
N MET A 48 5.65 -11.05 -1.60
CA MET A 48 4.25 -10.76 -1.92
C MET A 48 4.01 -9.27 -1.77
N LEU A 49 3.34 -8.69 -2.75
CA LEU A 49 2.92 -7.29 -2.73
C LEU A 49 1.44 -7.21 -3.09
N GLU A 50 0.68 -6.52 -2.27
CA GLU A 50 -0.76 -6.41 -2.39
C GLU A 50 -1.24 -5.08 -1.82
N PRO A 51 -2.42 -4.56 -2.18
CA PRO A 51 -3.03 -3.48 -1.44
C PRO A 51 -3.48 -3.96 -0.05
N VAL A 52 -3.51 -3.06 0.91
CA VAL A 52 -3.98 -3.34 2.28
C VAL A 52 -5.46 -3.74 2.29
N HIS A 53 -6.27 -3.13 1.42
CA HIS A 53 -7.69 -3.43 1.33
C HIS A 53 -7.98 -4.80 0.69
N GLY A 54 -9.08 -5.42 1.08
CA GLY A 54 -9.57 -6.68 0.51
C GLY A 54 -10.34 -6.50 -0.81
N SER A 55 -11.10 -7.53 -1.19
CA SER A 55 -11.85 -7.59 -2.45
C SER A 55 -13.13 -6.75 -2.50
N ALA A 56 -13.64 -6.28 -1.36
CA ALA A 56 -14.83 -5.44 -1.22
C ALA A 56 -16.00 -5.84 -2.17
N PRO A 57 -16.54 -7.06 -2.05
CA PRO A 57 -17.53 -7.58 -2.99
C PRO A 57 -18.84 -6.78 -3.01
N ASP A 58 -19.13 -6.05 -1.95
CA ASP A 58 -20.28 -5.17 -1.78
C ASP A 58 -20.29 -3.98 -2.74
N ILE A 59 -19.12 -3.54 -3.22
CA ILE A 59 -18.99 -2.45 -4.19
C ILE A 59 -18.58 -2.93 -5.59
N ALA A 60 -18.52 -4.24 -5.79
CA ALA A 60 -18.15 -4.81 -7.09
C ALA A 60 -19.10 -4.37 -8.20
N GLY A 61 -18.56 -3.93 -9.33
CA GLY A 61 -19.33 -3.46 -10.49
C GLY A 61 -19.89 -2.04 -10.37
N GLN A 62 -19.70 -1.34 -9.24
CA GLN A 62 -20.21 0.01 -9.06
C GLN A 62 -19.28 1.11 -9.64
N GLY A 63 -18.06 0.76 -10.02
CA GLY A 63 -17.09 1.70 -10.60
C GLY A 63 -16.53 2.74 -9.63
N ILE A 64 -16.66 2.52 -8.31
CA ILE A 64 -16.26 3.45 -7.25
C ILE A 64 -14.97 3.06 -6.53
N ALA A 65 -14.42 1.89 -6.81
CA ALA A 65 -13.18 1.43 -6.18
C ALA A 65 -11.97 2.21 -6.71
N SER A 66 -11.12 2.71 -5.80
CA SER A 66 -9.88 3.36 -6.19
C SER A 66 -8.83 2.33 -6.62
N PRO A 67 -8.20 2.47 -7.80
CA PRO A 67 -7.14 1.55 -8.24
C PRO A 67 -5.77 1.89 -7.65
N ILE A 68 -5.62 2.98 -6.90
CA ILE A 68 -4.33 3.53 -6.44
C ILE A 68 -3.55 2.48 -5.64
N GLY A 69 -4.18 1.80 -4.68
CA GLY A 69 -3.51 0.78 -3.86
C GLY A 69 -2.89 -0.33 -4.70
N GLN A 70 -3.60 -0.81 -5.70
CA GLN A 70 -3.12 -1.86 -6.60
C GLN A 70 -1.98 -1.38 -7.51
N VAL A 71 -2.12 -0.18 -8.09
CA VAL A 71 -1.09 0.42 -8.95
C VAL A 71 0.18 0.72 -8.15
N TRP A 72 0.04 1.22 -6.92
CA TRP A 72 1.16 1.48 -6.04
C TRP A 72 1.87 0.18 -5.61
N SER A 73 1.12 -0.88 -5.27
CA SER A 73 1.71 -2.20 -5.00
C SER A 73 2.50 -2.72 -6.20
N GLY A 74 2.01 -2.50 -7.42
CA GLY A 74 2.74 -2.79 -8.65
C GLY A 74 4.05 -1.98 -8.80
N ALA A 75 4.03 -0.71 -8.45
CA ALA A 75 5.23 0.13 -8.45
C ALA A 75 6.27 -0.39 -7.44
N MET A 76 5.86 -0.73 -6.22
CA MET A 76 6.74 -1.34 -5.21
C MET A 76 7.32 -2.68 -5.69
N MET A 77 6.55 -3.48 -6.42
CA MET A 77 7.03 -4.72 -7.02
C MET A 77 8.14 -4.47 -8.05
N LEU A 78 7.95 -3.50 -8.94
CA LEU A 78 8.97 -3.11 -9.92
C LEU A 78 10.25 -2.66 -9.22
N GLU A 79 10.14 -1.83 -8.19
CA GLU A 79 11.27 -1.36 -7.39
C GLU A 79 12.00 -2.53 -6.71
N HIS A 80 11.26 -3.45 -6.09
CA HIS A 80 11.84 -4.66 -5.50
C HIS A 80 12.59 -5.53 -6.52
N LEU A 81 12.12 -5.57 -7.76
CA LEU A 81 12.78 -6.28 -8.87
C LEU A 81 13.93 -5.48 -9.50
N GLY A 82 14.23 -4.29 -9.00
CA GLY A 82 15.30 -3.43 -9.51
C GLY A 82 14.93 -2.65 -10.78
N GLN A 83 13.63 -2.53 -11.06
CA GLN A 83 13.11 -1.73 -12.18
C GLN A 83 12.73 -0.32 -11.72
N ALA A 84 12.77 0.65 -12.63
CA ALA A 84 12.38 2.02 -12.32
C ALA A 84 10.86 2.12 -12.12
N ALA A 85 10.44 2.57 -10.95
CA ALA A 85 9.03 2.80 -10.61
C ALA A 85 8.67 4.28 -10.43
N THR A 86 9.64 5.18 -10.53
CA THR A 86 9.49 6.62 -10.23
C THR A 86 8.38 7.28 -11.05
N THR A 87 8.26 6.94 -12.33
CA THR A 87 7.21 7.49 -13.20
C THR A 87 5.80 7.11 -12.73
N VAL A 88 5.63 5.88 -12.25
CA VAL A 88 4.33 5.40 -11.72
C VAL A 88 3.99 6.11 -10.42
N LEU A 89 4.96 6.26 -9.52
CA LEU A 89 4.77 6.98 -8.25
C LEU A 89 4.41 8.44 -8.50
N HIS A 90 5.12 9.11 -9.40
CA HIS A 90 4.83 10.50 -9.77
C HIS A 90 3.43 10.66 -10.41
N ALA A 91 2.99 9.70 -11.22
CA ALA A 91 1.64 9.70 -11.77
C ALA A 91 0.58 9.59 -10.66
N ILE A 92 0.79 8.71 -9.67
CA ILE A 92 -0.10 8.60 -8.50
C ILE A 92 -0.17 9.93 -7.74
N GLU A 93 0.98 10.53 -7.44
CA GLU A 93 1.04 11.82 -6.74
C GLU A 93 0.29 12.91 -7.49
N THR A 94 0.47 12.99 -8.82
CA THR A 94 -0.20 13.96 -9.67
C THR A 94 -1.71 13.79 -9.63
N VAL A 95 -2.21 12.57 -9.73
CA VAL A 95 -3.65 12.28 -9.65
C VAL A 95 -4.22 12.64 -8.28
N VAL A 96 -3.52 12.29 -7.21
CA VAL A 96 -3.96 12.61 -5.84
C VAL A 96 -4.00 14.13 -5.61
N GLN A 97 -3.02 14.87 -6.12
CA GLN A 97 -2.98 16.33 -5.98
C GLN A 97 -4.03 17.06 -6.83
N SER A 98 -4.34 16.53 -8.02
CA SER A 98 -5.36 17.12 -8.89
C SER A 98 -6.80 16.89 -8.40
N GLY A 99 -6.98 16.05 -7.39
CA GLY A 99 -8.29 15.67 -6.87
C GLY A 99 -8.98 14.58 -7.70
N PRO A 100 -10.13 14.08 -7.22
CA PRO A 100 -10.84 13.03 -7.93
C PRO A 100 -11.29 13.52 -9.30
N CYS A 101 -10.93 12.79 -10.34
CA CYS A 101 -11.61 12.90 -11.62
C CYS A 101 -13.01 12.33 -11.44
N THR A 102 -13.98 13.18 -11.24
CA THR A 102 -15.41 12.81 -11.21
C THR A 102 -15.88 12.48 -12.62
#